data_93e1b2ba84a567bf228860cf470270f4
#
_entry.id   93e1b2ba84a567bf228860cf470270f4
#
_cell.length_a   1.000
_cell.length_b   1.000
_cell.length_c   1.000
_cell.angle_alpha   90.00
_cell.angle_beta   90.00
_cell.angle_gamma   90.00
#
_symmetry.space_group_name_H-M   'P 1'
#
loop_
_entity.id
_entity.type
_entity.pdbx_description
1 polymer ?
#
loop_
_entity_poly.entity_id
_entity_poly.type
_entity_poly.pdbx_seq_one_letter_code
_entity_poly.pdbx_strand_id
1 'polypeptide(L)'
;MKFLNTLFLSALAIPALAETVDFHRDVAPILREYCVGCHNNDDLEGELSVETFQLLMKGGENGSPIKAGDRAESLLAKVITKQAKPYMPPRREPQLSPTQIDTLLRWIDQGAKPPADDRSILANLNVPEVKATGNALSPITALAISKNGQLAIGRYGAVQLGEKSFSGITGKVNAIAISPDEKTLAVAGGTPGLNGVATLFKIETGKKLRELAGHRDALYGIAFSPDGNQLATAGYDRIIQLWNPASGEKLRTLKGHNGAVYGIAFSPDGRVLGSAGGDSSVKLWNTPDGQRLDTFGQPTGEHFLTAFTPDSQFVIAGGADKQIRLWRWVSRDKAGINPLERVRFAHEDEITDLAIDPSGTRLATASADRTVKV
;
A
#
# COMPACT_ATOMS: atom_id res chain seq x y z
N MET A 1 85.61 -19.24 3.57
CA MET A 1 84.79 -18.07 3.98
C MET A 1 83.95 -17.63 2.80
N LYS A 2 82.63 -17.98 2.83
CA LYS A 2 81.68 -17.52 1.81
C LYS A 2 80.72 -16.59 2.54
N PHE A 3 80.74 -15.34 2.17
CA PHE A 3 79.79 -14.32 2.63
C PHE A 3 78.46 -14.49 1.85
N LEU A 4 77.38 -14.71 2.59
CA LEU A 4 76.01 -14.78 2.06
C LEU A 4 75.40 -13.38 2.23
N ASN A 5 75.23 -12.68 1.10
CA ASN A 5 74.52 -11.41 1.07
C ASN A 5 73.00 -11.69 1.06
N THR A 6 72.33 -11.38 2.16
CA THR A 6 70.85 -11.42 2.24
C THR A 6 70.29 -10.10 1.77
N LEU A 7 69.68 -10.07 0.60
CA LEU A 7 68.90 -8.92 0.09
C LEU A 7 67.56 -8.88 0.85
N PHE A 8 67.35 -7.82 1.66
CA PHE A 8 66.05 -7.47 2.17
C PHE A 8 65.22 -6.79 1.06
N LEU A 9 64.24 -7.48 0.51
CA LEU A 9 63.19 -6.86 -0.31
C LEU A 9 62.18 -6.21 0.64
N SER A 10 62.20 -4.89 0.74
CA SER A 10 61.12 -4.13 1.36
C SER A 10 59.92 -4.12 0.41
N ALA A 11 58.88 -4.87 0.76
CA ALA A 11 57.58 -4.80 0.09
C ALA A 11 56.97 -3.45 0.40
N LEU A 12 56.94 -2.55 -0.58
CA LEU A 12 56.14 -1.35 -0.56
C LEU A 12 54.65 -1.80 -0.58
N ALA A 13 53.94 -1.65 0.56
CA ALA A 13 52.49 -1.81 0.62
C ALA A 13 51.88 -0.67 -0.21
N ILE A 14 51.37 -1.02 -1.37
CA ILE A 14 50.50 -0.13 -2.16
C ILE A 14 49.24 0.09 -1.34
N PRO A 15 48.88 1.32 -0.94
CA PRO A 15 47.60 1.55 -0.27
C PRO A 15 46.49 1.11 -1.21
N ALA A 16 45.65 0.17 -0.77
CA ALA A 16 44.44 -0.19 -1.48
C ALA A 16 43.63 1.09 -1.66
N LEU A 17 43.45 1.50 -2.90
CA LEU A 17 42.55 2.62 -3.24
C LEU A 17 41.18 2.26 -2.65
N ALA A 18 40.76 3.02 -1.63
CA ALA A 18 39.45 2.82 -1.01
C ALA A 18 38.40 2.92 -2.13
N GLU A 19 37.64 1.86 -2.33
CA GLU A 19 36.61 1.79 -3.37
C GLU A 19 35.65 2.98 -3.21
N THR A 20 35.38 3.69 -4.30
CA THR A 20 34.44 4.81 -4.29
C THR A 20 33.02 4.32 -4.06
N VAL A 21 32.36 4.89 -3.05
CA VAL A 21 30.97 4.57 -2.71
C VAL A 21 30.06 5.25 -3.74
N ASP A 22 29.23 4.44 -4.41
CA ASP A 22 28.24 4.90 -5.39
C ASP A 22 26.87 5.05 -4.74
N PHE A 23 26.15 6.14 -5.09
CA PHE A 23 24.85 6.42 -4.49
C PHE A 23 23.82 5.34 -4.76
N HIS A 24 23.63 4.94 -6.01
CA HIS A 24 22.58 3.97 -6.37
C HIS A 24 22.93 2.53 -6.00
N ARG A 25 24.20 2.17 -6.07
CA ARG A 25 24.66 0.82 -5.75
C ARG A 25 24.75 0.58 -4.24
N ASP A 26 25.29 1.54 -3.49
CA ASP A 26 25.72 1.31 -2.12
C ASP A 26 24.87 2.06 -1.08
N VAL A 27 24.40 3.28 -1.39
CA VAL A 27 23.69 4.18 -0.45
C VAL A 27 22.16 4.01 -0.58
N ALA A 28 21.63 4.05 -1.79
CA ALA A 28 20.19 3.98 -2.03
C ALA A 28 19.52 2.71 -1.45
N PRO A 29 20.13 1.51 -1.48
CA PRO A 29 19.58 0.34 -0.81
C PRO A 29 19.41 0.54 0.70
N ILE A 30 20.36 1.19 1.35
CA ILE A 30 20.31 1.47 2.80
C ILE A 30 19.20 2.48 3.10
N LEU A 31 19.13 3.59 2.35
CA LEU A 31 18.07 4.60 2.53
C LEU A 31 16.68 4.01 2.29
N ARG A 32 16.54 3.12 1.31
CA ARG A 32 15.29 2.44 1.00
C ARG A 32 14.83 1.51 2.12
N GLU A 33 15.74 0.76 2.71
CA GLU A 33 15.42 -0.20 3.76
C GLU A 33 15.11 0.46 5.11
N TYR A 34 15.82 1.54 5.46
CA TYR A 34 15.81 2.08 6.83
C TYR A 34 15.20 3.48 6.95
N CYS A 35 15.05 4.24 5.87
CA CYS A 35 14.72 5.66 5.95
C CYS A 35 13.45 6.04 5.20
N VAL A 36 13.23 5.49 4.00
CA VAL A 36 12.14 5.91 3.11
C VAL A 36 10.75 5.62 3.66
N GLY A 37 10.61 4.68 4.60
CA GLY A 37 9.33 4.36 5.22
C GLY A 37 8.67 5.55 5.92
N CYS A 38 9.49 6.47 6.49
CA CYS A 38 9.02 7.68 7.19
C CYS A 38 9.41 8.97 6.45
N HIS A 39 10.44 8.93 5.60
CA HIS A 39 10.98 10.09 4.90
C HIS A 39 10.76 9.97 3.39
N ASN A 40 9.53 10.03 2.95
CA ASN A 40 9.11 9.97 1.55
C ASN A 40 8.18 11.15 1.20
N ASN A 41 7.79 11.28 -0.07
CA ASN A 41 6.98 12.41 -0.51
C ASN A 41 5.54 12.41 0.01
N ASP A 42 5.06 11.30 0.59
CA ASP A 42 3.73 11.21 1.21
C ASP A 42 3.78 11.36 2.73
N ASP A 43 4.87 10.85 3.34
CA ASP A 43 5.11 10.86 4.78
C ASP A 43 6.41 11.62 5.04
N LEU A 44 6.28 12.96 5.09
CA LEU A 44 7.40 13.89 5.20
C LEU A 44 7.74 14.14 6.68
N GLU A 45 8.13 13.12 7.45
CA GLU A 45 8.59 13.36 8.82
C GLU A 45 9.79 14.29 8.83
N GLY A 46 9.67 15.41 9.54
CA GLY A 46 10.67 16.50 9.55
C GLY A 46 10.83 17.20 8.20
N GLU A 47 9.80 17.18 7.35
CA GLU A 47 9.81 17.75 5.99
C GLU A 47 10.91 17.15 5.08
N LEU A 48 11.50 16.01 5.45
CA LEU A 48 12.59 15.36 4.73
C LEU A 48 12.05 14.23 3.83
N SER A 49 12.41 14.24 2.55
CA SER A 49 12.27 13.09 1.66
C SER A 49 13.64 12.58 1.23
N VAL A 50 13.81 11.26 1.27
CA VAL A 50 15.02 10.58 0.79
C VAL A 50 14.80 9.85 -0.55
N GLU A 51 13.64 10.06 -1.20
CA GLU A 51 13.27 9.33 -2.42
C GLU A 51 14.20 9.60 -3.60
N THR A 52 14.84 10.76 -3.68
CA THR A 52 15.87 11.07 -4.66
C THR A 52 17.09 11.70 -4.00
N PHE A 53 18.22 11.66 -4.70
CA PHE A 53 19.42 12.34 -4.24
C PHE A 53 19.17 13.84 -4.04
N GLN A 54 18.48 14.51 -4.97
CA GLN A 54 18.19 15.94 -4.86
C GLN A 54 17.31 16.27 -3.65
N LEU A 55 16.26 15.46 -3.39
CA LEU A 55 15.39 15.66 -2.23
C LEU A 55 16.14 15.42 -0.92
N LEU A 56 16.98 14.39 -0.83
CA LEU A 56 17.85 14.15 0.31
C LEU A 56 18.78 15.35 0.58
N MET A 57 19.44 15.86 -0.45
CA MET A 57 20.39 16.99 -0.32
C MET A 57 19.69 18.33 -0.07
N LYS A 58 18.46 18.51 -0.55
CA LYS A 58 17.61 19.66 -0.22
C LYS A 58 17.32 19.71 1.29
N GLY A 59 17.10 18.52 1.89
CA GLY A 59 16.79 18.37 3.31
C GLY A 59 15.37 18.75 3.67
N GLY A 60 15.10 18.81 4.98
CA GLY A 60 13.81 19.14 5.57
C GLY A 60 13.86 20.40 6.44
N GLU A 61 13.02 20.42 7.50
CA GLU A 61 12.90 21.55 8.43
C GLU A 61 14.23 21.98 9.08
N ASN A 62 15.17 21.03 9.23
CA ASN A 62 16.52 21.30 9.80
C ASN A 62 17.59 21.55 8.72
N GLY A 63 17.17 21.80 7.47
CA GLY A 63 18.07 21.95 6.34
C GLY A 63 18.61 20.62 5.81
N SER A 64 19.71 20.69 5.02
CA SER A 64 20.34 19.48 4.47
C SER A 64 20.90 18.59 5.57
N PRO A 65 20.55 17.31 5.62
CA PRO A 65 21.09 16.37 6.61
C PRO A 65 22.55 15.98 6.32
N ILE A 66 23.10 16.38 5.18
CA ILE A 66 24.42 16.00 4.70
C ILE A 66 25.25 17.24 4.39
N LYS A 67 26.45 17.31 4.99
CA LYS A 67 27.52 18.22 4.58
C LYS A 67 28.58 17.41 3.85
N ALA A 68 28.62 17.57 2.54
CA ALA A 68 29.52 16.80 1.68
C ALA A 68 30.99 16.96 2.11
N GLY A 69 31.69 15.84 2.31
CA GLY A 69 33.07 15.77 2.76
C GLY A 69 33.28 15.97 4.27
N ASP A 70 32.19 16.13 5.04
CA ASP A 70 32.29 16.42 6.49
C ASP A 70 31.24 15.62 7.28
N ARG A 71 31.63 14.40 7.69
CA ARG A 71 30.73 13.55 8.49
C ARG A 71 30.46 14.15 9.88
N ALA A 72 31.42 14.91 10.43
CA ALA A 72 31.29 15.49 11.77
C ALA A 72 30.20 16.57 11.83
N GLU A 73 29.96 17.27 10.73
CA GLU A 73 28.92 18.30 10.62
C GLU A 73 27.66 17.80 9.92
N SER A 74 27.62 16.57 9.43
CA SER A 74 26.44 15.96 8.80
C SER A 74 25.45 15.44 9.85
N LEU A 75 24.21 15.97 9.85
CA LEU A 75 23.15 15.54 10.76
C LEU A 75 22.85 14.04 10.60
N LEU A 76 22.79 13.53 9.36
CA LEU A 76 22.59 12.11 9.09
C LEU A 76 23.63 11.25 9.83
N ALA A 77 24.91 11.62 9.73
CA ALA A 77 25.97 10.88 10.43
C ALA A 77 25.77 10.89 11.95
N LYS A 78 25.42 12.05 12.52
CA LYS A 78 25.20 12.21 13.97
C LYS A 78 24.03 11.36 14.48
N VAL A 79 22.91 11.32 13.75
CA VAL A 79 21.69 10.58 14.19
C VAL A 79 21.83 9.07 14.05
N ILE A 80 22.50 8.57 12.98
CA ILE A 80 22.71 7.11 12.79
C ILE A 80 23.80 6.55 13.72
N THR A 81 24.77 7.40 14.12
CA THR A 81 25.81 7.02 15.10
C THR A 81 25.40 7.30 16.55
N LYS A 82 24.18 7.78 16.79
CA LYS A 82 23.62 8.11 18.11
C LYS A 82 24.35 9.26 18.84
N GLN A 83 24.96 10.14 18.09
CA GLN A 83 25.63 11.36 18.62
C GLN A 83 24.65 12.54 18.75
N ALA A 84 23.55 12.56 18.01
CA ALA A 84 22.50 13.55 18.10
C ALA A 84 21.11 12.89 18.15
N LYS A 85 20.13 13.57 18.78
CA LYS A 85 18.72 13.17 18.77
C LYS A 85 17.97 13.91 17.67
N PRO A 86 16.88 13.28 17.11
CA PRO A 86 16.40 11.93 17.37
C PRO A 86 17.36 10.89 16.82
N TYR A 87 17.49 9.74 17.51
CA TYR A 87 18.29 8.61 16.98
C TYR A 87 17.54 7.96 15.80
N MET A 88 18.24 7.76 14.69
CA MET A 88 17.68 7.18 13.48
C MET A 88 18.40 5.86 13.09
N PRO A 89 17.68 4.82 12.66
CA PRO A 89 16.24 4.67 12.82
C PRO A 89 15.78 4.68 14.29
N PRO A 90 14.48 4.95 14.58
CA PRO A 90 13.96 4.87 15.94
C PRO A 90 14.20 3.50 16.57
N ARG A 91 14.32 3.43 17.93
CA ARG A 91 14.71 2.18 18.62
C ARG A 91 13.81 0.97 18.37
N ARG A 92 12.56 1.20 17.95
CA ARG A 92 11.58 0.13 17.67
C ARG A 92 11.70 -0.42 16.25
N GLU A 93 12.43 0.28 15.39
CA GLU A 93 12.63 -0.07 13.99
C GLU A 93 13.94 -0.88 13.83
N PRO A 94 14.09 -1.64 12.73
CA PRO A 94 15.34 -2.31 12.39
C PRO A 94 16.51 -1.31 12.38
N GLN A 95 17.63 -1.72 12.95
CA GLN A 95 18.82 -0.86 13.10
C GLN A 95 19.84 -1.17 12.02
N LEU A 96 20.56 -0.14 11.54
CA LEU A 96 21.66 -0.32 10.59
C LEU A 96 22.77 -1.18 11.19
N SER A 97 23.33 -2.05 10.38
CA SER A 97 24.56 -2.78 10.73
C SER A 97 25.77 -1.85 10.73
N PRO A 98 26.86 -2.22 11.44
CA PRO A 98 28.11 -1.45 11.41
C PRO A 98 28.66 -1.20 10.00
N THR A 99 28.52 -2.17 9.10
CA THR A 99 28.95 -2.04 7.69
C THR A 99 28.11 -1.03 6.93
N GLN A 100 26.78 -1.00 7.13
CA GLN A 100 25.89 -0.03 6.49
C GLN A 100 26.17 1.39 7.00
N ILE A 101 26.41 1.55 8.32
CA ILE A 101 26.82 2.83 8.89
C ILE A 101 28.13 3.29 8.25
N ASP A 102 29.15 2.42 8.20
CA ASP A 102 30.44 2.73 7.59
C ASP A 102 30.30 3.15 6.11
N THR A 103 29.44 2.49 5.35
CA THR A 103 29.15 2.82 3.94
C THR A 103 28.61 4.24 3.81
N LEU A 104 27.63 4.62 4.63
CA LEU A 104 27.06 5.96 4.62
C LEU A 104 28.10 7.01 5.03
N LEU A 105 28.89 6.74 6.06
CA LEU A 105 29.94 7.65 6.53
C LEU A 105 31.03 7.84 5.47
N ARG A 106 31.51 6.77 4.84
CA ARG A 106 32.49 6.85 3.75
C ARG A 106 31.95 7.63 2.56
N TRP A 107 30.68 7.43 2.19
CA TRP A 107 30.06 8.19 1.11
C TRP A 107 30.05 9.70 1.42
N ILE A 108 29.69 10.07 2.64
CA ILE A 108 29.72 11.49 3.08
C ILE A 108 31.13 12.04 2.98
N ASP A 109 32.15 11.33 3.52
CA ASP A 109 33.56 11.77 3.50
C ASP A 109 34.12 11.88 2.09
N GLN A 110 33.66 11.03 1.16
CA GLN A 110 34.02 11.10 -0.25
C GLN A 110 33.33 12.23 -1.02
N GLY A 111 32.61 13.12 -0.29
CA GLY A 111 31.96 14.30 -0.84
C GLY A 111 30.50 14.07 -1.23
N ALA A 112 29.84 13.00 -0.75
CA ALA A 112 28.44 12.67 -1.02
C ALA A 112 28.11 12.83 -2.51
N LYS A 113 28.90 12.18 -3.35
CA LYS A 113 28.84 12.35 -4.81
C LYS A 113 27.45 12.03 -5.36
N PRO A 114 26.92 12.91 -6.24
CA PRO A 114 25.63 12.67 -6.88
C PRO A 114 25.69 11.45 -7.81
N PRO A 115 24.55 10.76 -8.00
CA PRO A 115 24.43 9.74 -9.03
C PRO A 115 24.41 10.35 -10.44
N ALA A 116 24.56 9.52 -11.45
CA ALA A 116 24.49 9.95 -12.85
C ALA A 116 23.10 10.46 -13.26
N ASP A 117 22.06 9.99 -12.58
CA ASP A 117 20.67 10.42 -12.75
C ASP A 117 19.99 10.57 -11.37
N ASP A 118 18.96 11.40 -11.26
CA ASP A 118 18.19 11.62 -10.03
C ASP A 118 16.92 10.78 -9.96
N ARG A 119 16.95 9.56 -10.46
CA ARG A 119 15.82 8.65 -10.35
C ARG A 119 15.51 8.32 -8.90
N SER A 120 14.23 8.06 -8.61
CA SER A 120 13.81 7.62 -7.28
C SER A 120 14.54 6.35 -6.85
N ILE A 121 14.97 6.28 -5.59
CA ILE A 121 15.55 5.08 -5.00
C ILE A 121 14.57 3.89 -5.01
N LEU A 122 13.28 4.16 -5.20
CA LEU A 122 12.22 3.15 -5.35
C LEU A 122 12.11 2.62 -6.80
N ALA A 123 12.68 3.32 -7.78
CA ALA A 123 12.54 2.98 -9.21
C ALA A 123 13.23 1.66 -9.64
N ASN A 124 14.13 1.14 -8.82
CA ASN A 124 14.92 -0.07 -9.13
C ASN A 124 14.53 -1.31 -8.30
N LEU A 125 13.30 -1.38 -7.83
CA LEU A 125 12.78 -2.63 -7.28
C LEU A 125 12.64 -3.63 -8.44
N ASN A 126 13.71 -4.36 -8.71
CA ASN A 126 13.66 -5.51 -9.63
C ASN A 126 12.94 -6.64 -8.88
N VAL A 127 11.63 -6.68 -8.98
CA VAL A 127 10.85 -7.80 -8.46
C VAL A 127 11.10 -8.98 -9.40
N PRO A 128 11.73 -10.06 -8.92
CA PRO A 128 11.96 -11.23 -9.76
C PRO A 128 10.62 -11.76 -10.27
N GLU A 129 10.50 -11.95 -11.58
CA GLU A 129 9.32 -12.61 -12.14
C GLU A 129 9.32 -14.07 -11.69
N VAL A 130 8.48 -14.40 -10.72
CA VAL A 130 8.31 -15.79 -10.27
C VAL A 130 7.52 -16.53 -11.33
N LYS A 131 8.22 -17.24 -12.21
CA LYS A 131 7.57 -18.18 -13.13
C LYS A 131 7.07 -19.37 -12.33
N ALA A 132 5.75 -19.57 -12.32
CA ALA A 132 5.15 -20.76 -11.74
C ALA A 132 5.67 -21.99 -12.50
N THR A 133 6.45 -22.82 -11.83
CA THR A 133 6.90 -24.11 -12.37
C THR A 133 5.96 -25.19 -11.86
N GLY A 134 5.02 -25.64 -12.70
CA GLY A 134 4.14 -26.80 -12.43
C GLY A 134 2.64 -26.52 -12.66
N ASN A 135 1.86 -27.60 -12.71
CA ASN A 135 0.38 -27.61 -12.85
C ASN A 135 -0.36 -27.28 -11.53
N ALA A 136 0.27 -26.58 -10.59
CA ALA A 136 -0.41 -26.15 -9.38
C ALA A 136 -1.52 -25.17 -9.75
N LEU A 137 -2.76 -25.49 -9.39
CA LEU A 137 -3.87 -24.56 -9.52
C LEU A 137 -3.53 -23.30 -8.69
N SER A 138 -3.39 -22.17 -9.38
CA SER A 138 -3.19 -20.88 -8.70
C SER A 138 -4.36 -20.64 -7.74
N PRO A 139 -4.10 -20.25 -6.47
CA PRO A 139 -5.16 -20.06 -5.49
C PRO A 139 -6.16 -19.00 -5.96
N ILE A 140 -7.41 -19.17 -5.58
CA ILE A 140 -8.43 -18.13 -5.73
C ILE A 140 -8.13 -17.05 -4.72
N THR A 141 -8.06 -15.82 -5.17
CA THR A 141 -7.65 -14.68 -4.36
C THR A 141 -8.71 -13.59 -4.26
N ALA A 142 -9.68 -13.57 -5.18
CA ALA A 142 -10.82 -12.67 -5.17
C ALA A 142 -12.01 -13.30 -5.88
N LEU A 143 -13.20 -12.95 -5.44
CA LEU A 143 -14.46 -13.38 -6.03
C LEU A 143 -15.39 -12.16 -6.22
N ALA A 144 -16.19 -12.19 -7.27
CA ALA A 144 -17.33 -11.31 -7.45
C ALA A 144 -18.44 -12.06 -8.20
N ILE A 145 -19.68 -11.64 -8.01
CA ILE A 145 -20.82 -12.21 -8.70
C ILE A 145 -21.54 -11.14 -9.51
N SER A 146 -21.88 -11.46 -10.75
CA SER A 146 -22.70 -10.60 -11.61
C SER A 146 -24.19 -10.73 -11.28
N LYS A 147 -25.02 -9.78 -11.73
CA LYS A 147 -26.48 -9.79 -11.49
C LYS A 147 -27.14 -11.03 -12.07
N ASN A 148 -26.58 -11.60 -13.15
CA ASN A 148 -27.07 -12.82 -13.77
C ASN A 148 -26.52 -14.11 -13.13
N GLY A 149 -25.81 -14.01 -11.99
CA GLY A 149 -25.29 -15.13 -11.22
C GLY A 149 -23.97 -15.72 -11.72
N GLN A 150 -23.30 -15.09 -12.69
CA GLN A 150 -21.97 -15.54 -13.13
C GLN A 150 -20.90 -15.18 -12.12
N LEU A 151 -20.06 -16.14 -11.77
CA LEU A 151 -18.95 -15.95 -10.83
C LEU A 151 -17.70 -15.47 -11.57
N ALA A 152 -17.15 -14.35 -11.10
CA ALA A 152 -15.82 -13.88 -11.45
C ALA A 152 -14.80 -14.42 -10.44
N ILE A 153 -13.77 -15.11 -10.92
CA ILE A 153 -12.76 -15.79 -10.10
C ILE A 153 -11.40 -15.15 -10.40
N GLY A 154 -10.85 -14.45 -9.42
CA GLY A 154 -9.53 -13.83 -9.49
C GLY A 154 -8.43 -14.78 -9.01
N ARG A 155 -7.31 -14.75 -9.72
CA ARG A 155 -6.09 -15.50 -9.44
C ARG A 155 -4.89 -14.59 -9.65
N TYR A 156 -3.68 -15.13 -9.62
CA TYR A 156 -2.49 -14.36 -10.00
C TYR A 156 -2.52 -14.05 -11.50
N GLY A 157 -2.48 -12.76 -11.86
CA GLY A 157 -2.39 -12.27 -13.24
C GLY A 157 -3.64 -12.44 -14.11
N ALA A 158 -4.72 -13.03 -13.60
CA ALA A 158 -5.91 -13.34 -14.40
C ALA A 158 -7.22 -13.36 -13.62
N VAL A 159 -8.32 -13.07 -14.32
CA VAL A 159 -9.70 -13.27 -13.84
C VAL A 159 -10.45 -14.12 -14.84
N GLN A 160 -11.28 -15.05 -14.36
CA GLN A 160 -12.22 -15.82 -15.15
C GLN A 160 -13.64 -15.42 -14.78
N LEU A 161 -14.47 -15.07 -15.76
CA LEU A 161 -15.91 -14.80 -15.60
C LEU A 161 -16.71 -15.69 -16.57
N GLY A 162 -17.34 -16.74 -16.04
CA GLY A 162 -17.90 -17.79 -16.87
C GLY A 162 -16.84 -18.45 -17.74
N GLU A 163 -17.05 -18.46 -19.06
CA GLU A 163 -16.09 -19.00 -20.03
C GLU A 163 -15.01 -17.98 -20.47
N LYS A 164 -15.16 -16.70 -20.09
CA LYS A 164 -14.23 -15.63 -20.50
C LYS A 164 -13.07 -15.53 -19.55
N SER A 165 -11.88 -15.33 -20.11
CA SER A 165 -10.65 -15.10 -19.36
C SER A 165 -10.12 -13.70 -19.65
N PHE A 166 -9.70 -12.99 -18.58
CA PHE A 166 -9.12 -11.66 -18.60
C PHE A 166 -7.70 -11.76 -18.05
N SER A 167 -6.70 -11.43 -18.86
CA SER A 167 -5.29 -11.56 -18.54
C SER A 167 -4.55 -10.22 -18.67
N GLY A 168 -3.24 -10.23 -18.35
CA GLY A 168 -2.43 -9.00 -18.38
C GLY A 168 -2.72 -8.09 -17.18
N ILE A 169 -3.07 -8.69 -16.05
CA ILE A 169 -3.26 -8.03 -14.76
C ILE A 169 -1.93 -8.11 -14.00
N THR A 170 -1.47 -6.97 -13.48
CA THR A 170 -0.23 -6.91 -12.72
C THR A 170 -0.41 -7.54 -11.34
N GLY A 171 0.36 -8.57 -11.06
CA GLY A 171 0.44 -9.20 -9.74
C GLY A 171 -0.78 -10.06 -9.36
N LYS A 172 -0.99 -10.17 -8.06
CA LYS A 172 -2.12 -10.89 -7.48
C LYS A 172 -3.41 -10.07 -7.65
N VAL A 173 -4.50 -10.73 -8.06
CA VAL A 173 -5.83 -10.13 -8.04
C VAL A 173 -6.33 -10.11 -6.59
N ASN A 174 -6.45 -8.95 -5.99
CA ASN A 174 -6.88 -8.80 -4.60
C ASN A 174 -8.37 -8.48 -4.45
N ALA A 175 -8.96 -7.80 -5.44
CA ALA A 175 -10.40 -7.53 -5.46
C ALA A 175 -10.92 -7.39 -6.89
N ILE A 176 -12.21 -7.64 -7.07
CA ILE A 176 -12.92 -7.59 -8.35
C ILE A 176 -14.23 -6.82 -8.13
N ALA A 177 -14.58 -5.94 -9.07
CA ALA A 177 -15.88 -5.30 -9.12
C ALA A 177 -16.46 -5.36 -10.54
N ILE A 178 -17.75 -5.58 -10.64
CA ILE A 178 -18.51 -5.55 -11.90
C ILE A 178 -19.34 -4.27 -11.89
N SER A 179 -19.30 -3.52 -12.99
CA SER A 179 -20.09 -2.29 -13.11
C SER A 179 -21.60 -2.57 -13.01
N PRO A 180 -22.40 -1.62 -12.50
CA PRO A 180 -23.86 -1.82 -12.36
C PRO A 180 -24.61 -2.12 -13.67
N ASP A 181 -24.05 -1.72 -14.81
CA ASP A 181 -24.57 -2.02 -16.14
C ASP A 181 -24.05 -3.34 -16.73
N GLU A 182 -23.23 -4.08 -15.97
CA GLU A 182 -22.58 -5.36 -16.34
C GLU A 182 -21.69 -5.31 -17.58
N LYS A 183 -21.22 -4.11 -17.99
CA LYS A 183 -20.37 -3.96 -19.19
C LYS A 183 -18.87 -3.91 -18.88
N THR A 184 -18.51 -3.52 -17.66
CA THR A 184 -17.10 -3.34 -17.26
C THR A 184 -16.75 -4.20 -16.07
N LEU A 185 -15.64 -4.92 -16.20
CA LEU A 185 -14.97 -5.61 -15.10
C LEU A 185 -13.79 -4.75 -14.63
N ALA A 186 -13.75 -4.42 -13.36
CA ALA A 186 -12.64 -3.73 -12.73
C ALA A 186 -11.90 -4.69 -11.78
N VAL A 187 -10.59 -4.74 -11.90
CA VAL A 187 -9.73 -5.68 -11.16
C VAL A 187 -8.67 -4.90 -10.42
N ALA A 188 -8.62 -5.05 -9.12
CA ALA A 188 -7.59 -4.48 -8.26
C ALA A 188 -6.41 -5.44 -8.08
N GLY A 189 -5.21 -4.96 -8.30
CA GLY A 189 -3.97 -5.70 -8.16
C GLY A 189 -2.79 -4.78 -7.90
N GLY A 190 -1.62 -5.22 -8.30
CA GLY A 190 -0.38 -4.48 -8.15
C GLY A 190 0.74 -5.33 -7.56
N THR A 191 1.88 -4.71 -7.41
CA THR A 191 3.06 -5.33 -6.80
C THR A 191 3.30 -4.69 -5.44
N PRO A 192 3.26 -5.45 -4.34
CA PRO A 192 3.51 -4.93 -3.00
C PRO A 192 4.81 -4.13 -2.92
N GLY A 193 4.76 -2.96 -2.28
CA GLY A 193 5.88 -2.04 -2.14
C GLY A 193 6.32 -1.32 -3.42
N LEU A 194 5.60 -1.49 -4.54
CA LEU A 194 5.97 -0.88 -5.82
C LEU A 194 4.83 -0.08 -6.46
N ASN A 195 3.67 -0.69 -6.64
CA ASN A 195 2.53 -0.03 -7.26
C ASN A 195 1.21 -0.74 -6.97
N GLY A 196 0.11 0.03 -7.06
CA GLY A 196 -1.25 -0.47 -7.11
C GLY A 196 -1.91 -0.04 -8.42
N VAL A 197 -2.50 -0.99 -9.12
CA VAL A 197 -3.13 -0.76 -10.42
C VAL A 197 -4.52 -1.37 -10.45
N ALA A 198 -5.51 -0.58 -10.87
CA ALA A 198 -6.82 -1.11 -11.22
C ALA A 198 -6.90 -1.25 -12.75
N THR A 199 -7.15 -2.47 -13.23
CA THR A 199 -7.30 -2.75 -14.66
C THR A 199 -8.77 -2.92 -15.01
N LEU A 200 -9.23 -2.18 -16.00
CA LEU A 200 -10.61 -2.22 -16.50
C LEU A 200 -10.69 -3.00 -17.80
N PHE A 201 -11.68 -3.88 -17.90
CA PHE A 201 -11.95 -4.69 -19.09
C PHE A 201 -13.40 -4.53 -19.57
N LYS A 202 -13.62 -4.58 -20.87
CA LYS A 202 -14.96 -4.73 -21.45
C LYS A 202 -15.38 -6.19 -21.32
N ILE A 203 -16.45 -6.47 -20.56
CA ILE A 203 -16.90 -7.85 -20.28
C ILE A 203 -17.30 -8.60 -21.54
N GLU A 204 -17.98 -7.91 -22.48
CA GLU A 204 -18.46 -8.52 -23.72
C GLU A 204 -17.32 -9.15 -24.54
N THR A 205 -16.20 -8.41 -24.69
CA THR A 205 -15.12 -8.76 -25.62
C THR A 205 -13.84 -9.26 -24.94
N GLY A 206 -13.74 -9.15 -23.59
CA GLY A 206 -12.51 -9.43 -22.86
C GLY A 206 -11.41 -8.38 -23.06
N LYS A 207 -11.66 -7.33 -23.86
CA LYS A 207 -10.65 -6.33 -24.19
C LYS A 207 -10.32 -5.47 -22.96
N LYS A 208 -9.04 -5.29 -22.68
CA LYS A 208 -8.54 -4.30 -21.72
C LYS A 208 -8.89 -2.90 -22.22
N LEU A 209 -9.60 -2.15 -21.39
CA LEU A 209 -10.00 -0.77 -21.68
C LEU A 209 -8.91 0.20 -21.25
N ARG A 210 -8.44 0.08 -20.00
CA ARG A 210 -7.42 0.95 -19.42
C ARG A 210 -6.85 0.41 -18.11
N GLU A 211 -5.80 1.05 -17.65
CA GLU A 211 -5.26 0.93 -16.30
C GLU A 211 -5.40 2.26 -15.58
N LEU A 212 -5.78 2.20 -14.31
CA LEU A 212 -5.83 3.32 -13.39
C LEU A 212 -4.63 3.16 -12.46
N ALA A 213 -3.58 3.90 -12.74
CA ALA A 213 -2.35 3.89 -11.97
C ALA A 213 -2.25 5.16 -11.10
N GLY A 214 -1.62 5.04 -9.93
CA GLY A 214 -1.43 6.18 -9.04
C GLY A 214 -1.43 5.83 -7.56
N HIS A 215 -1.62 4.54 -7.24
CA HIS A 215 -1.32 4.00 -5.93
C HIS A 215 0.14 3.54 -5.87
N ARG A 216 0.76 3.70 -4.70
CA ARG A 216 2.18 3.37 -4.47
C ARG A 216 2.39 1.97 -3.93
N ASP A 217 1.31 1.27 -3.59
CA ASP A 217 1.34 -0.09 -3.10
C ASP A 217 0.10 -0.85 -3.58
N ALA A 218 0.11 -2.17 -3.42
CA ALA A 218 -0.93 -3.07 -3.90
C ALA A 218 -2.33 -2.65 -3.44
N LEU A 219 -3.29 -2.72 -4.36
CA LEU A 219 -4.70 -2.47 -4.08
C LEU A 219 -5.35 -3.67 -3.40
N TYR A 220 -6.25 -3.40 -2.46
CA TYR A 220 -7.05 -4.41 -1.76
C TYR A 220 -8.55 -4.16 -1.90
N GLY A 221 -8.97 -2.92 -2.13
CA GLY A 221 -10.36 -2.55 -2.31
C GLY A 221 -10.64 -1.97 -3.69
N ILE A 222 -11.77 -2.35 -4.29
CA ILE A 222 -12.29 -1.77 -5.52
C ILE A 222 -13.82 -1.83 -5.50
N ALA A 223 -14.49 -0.74 -5.84
CA ALA A 223 -15.94 -0.69 -5.87
C ALA A 223 -16.44 0.35 -6.89
N PHE A 224 -17.47 0.00 -7.66
CA PHE A 224 -18.23 0.97 -8.45
C PHE A 224 -19.29 1.69 -7.60
N SER A 225 -19.52 2.95 -7.88
CA SER A 225 -20.73 3.64 -7.40
C SER A 225 -21.99 2.99 -8.00
N PRO A 226 -23.14 3.07 -7.32
CA PRO A 226 -24.39 2.45 -7.80
C PRO A 226 -24.85 2.94 -9.18
N ASP A 227 -24.51 4.17 -9.56
CA ASP A 227 -24.77 4.74 -10.88
C ASP A 227 -23.70 4.41 -11.94
N GLY A 228 -22.59 3.75 -11.53
CA GLY A 228 -21.47 3.39 -12.39
C GLY A 228 -20.57 4.54 -12.83
N ASN A 229 -20.83 5.77 -12.37
CA ASN A 229 -20.08 6.96 -12.80
C ASN A 229 -18.78 7.17 -12.04
N GLN A 230 -18.59 6.49 -10.91
CA GLN A 230 -17.36 6.52 -10.12
C GLN A 230 -16.86 5.11 -9.85
N LEU A 231 -15.56 4.99 -9.76
CA LEU A 231 -14.86 3.80 -9.27
C LEU A 231 -13.96 4.23 -8.11
N ALA A 232 -14.06 3.56 -6.98
CA ALA A 232 -13.16 3.73 -5.85
C ALA A 232 -12.11 2.63 -5.87
N THR A 233 -10.86 2.98 -5.54
CA THR A 233 -9.74 2.06 -5.31
C THR A 233 -9.08 2.37 -3.99
N ALA A 234 -8.62 1.36 -3.28
CA ALA A 234 -7.95 1.51 -1.99
C ALA A 234 -6.85 0.45 -1.82
N GLY A 235 -5.81 0.75 -1.07
CA GLY A 235 -4.66 -0.12 -0.97
C GLY A 235 -3.82 0.02 0.28
N TYR A 236 -2.69 -0.66 0.24
CA TYR A 236 -1.73 -0.69 1.34
C TYR A 236 -1.04 0.65 1.57
N ASP A 237 -1.04 1.54 0.57
CA ASP A 237 -0.55 2.92 0.67
C ASP A 237 -1.45 3.85 1.51
N ARG A 238 -2.48 3.32 2.18
CA ARG A 238 -3.38 4.03 3.10
C ARG A 238 -4.29 5.06 2.41
N ILE A 239 -4.31 5.07 1.07
CA ILE A 239 -5.01 6.06 0.26
C ILE A 239 -6.24 5.41 -0.40
N ILE A 240 -7.29 6.21 -0.57
CA ILE A 240 -8.41 5.89 -1.44
C ILE A 240 -8.40 6.87 -2.60
N GLN A 241 -8.59 6.38 -3.81
CA GLN A 241 -8.72 7.23 -5.00
C GLN A 241 -10.08 7.00 -5.65
N LEU A 242 -10.73 8.09 -6.04
CA LEU A 242 -11.96 8.09 -6.82
C LEU A 242 -11.63 8.43 -8.28
N TRP A 243 -12.19 7.65 -9.19
CA TRP A 243 -11.94 7.74 -10.62
C TRP A 243 -13.22 7.85 -11.41
N ASN A 244 -13.17 8.51 -12.55
CA ASN A 244 -14.17 8.36 -13.61
C ASN A 244 -13.77 7.09 -14.43
N PRO A 245 -14.53 6.00 -14.37
CA PRO A 245 -14.14 4.76 -15.05
C PRO A 245 -14.19 4.88 -16.58
N ALA A 246 -15.03 5.80 -17.12
CA ALA A 246 -15.16 6.01 -18.56
C ALA A 246 -13.99 6.79 -19.15
N SER A 247 -13.50 7.84 -18.49
CA SER A 247 -12.34 8.62 -18.94
C SER A 247 -11.00 8.12 -18.40
N GLY A 248 -10.99 7.48 -17.21
CA GLY A 248 -9.80 7.14 -16.46
C GLY A 248 -9.23 8.30 -15.63
N GLU A 249 -9.94 9.41 -15.59
CA GLU A 249 -9.55 10.59 -14.82
C GLU A 249 -9.66 10.33 -13.33
N LYS A 250 -8.62 10.72 -12.58
CA LYS A 250 -8.65 10.71 -11.12
C LYS A 250 -9.42 11.93 -10.62
N LEU A 251 -10.57 11.65 -10.03
CA LEU A 251 -11.47 12.69 -9.51
C LEU A 251 -10.99 13.22 -8.17
N ARG A 252 -10.57 12.31 -7.26
CA ARG A 252 -10.18 12.67 -5.88
C ARG A 252 -9.19 11.70 -5.28
N THR A 253 -8.48 12.18 -4.26
CA THR A 253 -7.68 11.37 -3.35
C THR A 253 -8.17 11.62 -1.93
N LEU A 254 -8.57 10.55 -1.23
CA LEU A 254 -9.04 10.61 0.16
C LEU A 254 -7.91 10.12 1.06
N LYS A 255 -7.44 10.98 1.94
CA LYS A 255 -6.36 10.69 2.89
C LYS A 255 -6.89 10.76 4.31
N GLY A 256 -6.40 9.90 5.20
CA GLY A 256 -6.76 9.94 6.63
C GLY A 256 -6.83 8.59 7.34
N HIS A 257 -6.62 7.46 6.63
CA HIS A 257 -6.28 6.20 7.28
C HIS A 257 -4.80 6.20 7.67
N ASN A 258 -4.49 5.67 8.86
CA ASN A 258 -3.12 5.48 9.36
C ASN A 258 -2.59 4.06 9.10
N GLY A 259 -3.42 3.16 8.59
CA GLY A 259 -3.09 1.81 8.16
C GLY A 259 -3.62 1.53 6.76
N ALA A 260 -3.24 0.37 6.19
CA ALA A 260 -3.73 -0.10 4.90
C ALA A 260 -5.26 -0.04 4.82
N VAL A 261 -5.82 0.31 3.67
CA VAL A 261 -7.26 0.27 3.43
C VAL A 261 -7.60 -1.01 2.68
N TYR A 262 -8.29 -1.91 3.36
CA TYR A 262 -8.60 -3.24 2.83
C TYR A 262 -9.96 -3.33 2.14
N GLY A 263 -10.99 -2.72 2.73
CA GLY A 263 -12.35 -2.79 2.23
C GLY A 263 -12.96 -1.43 1.98
N ILE A 264 -13.70 -1.30 0.88
CA ILE A 264 -14.46 -0.11 0.52
C ILE A 264 -15.82 -0.47 -0.03
N ALA A 265 -16.83 0.34 0.29
CA ALA A 265 -18.17 0.19 -0.24
C ALA A 265 -18.84 1.55 -0.42
N PHE A 266 -19.57 1.73 -1.50
CA PHE A 266 -20.45 2.89 -1.66
C PHE A 266 -21.77 2.68 -0.92
N SER A 267 -22.33 3.76 -0.38
CA SER A 267 -23.74 3.76 0.04
C SER A 267 -24.67 3.53 -1.14
N PRO A 268 -25.89 3.02 -0.91
CA PRO A 268 -26.86 2.76 -1.97
C PRO A 268 -27.20 3.96 -2.86
N ASP A 269 -27.09 5.18 -2.35
CA ASP A 269 -27.27 6.41 -3.12
C ASP A 269 -25.98 6.95 -3.77
N GLY A 270 -24.85 6.29 -3.58
CA GLY A 270 -23.55 6.67 -4.14
C GLY A 270 -22.89 7.91 -3.54
N ARG A 271 -23.54 8.59 -2.56
CA ARG A 271 -23.05 9.85 -2.00
C ARG A 271 -22.01 9.69 -0.92
N VAL A 272 -21.91 8.51 -0.33
CA VAL A 272 -20.95 8.20 0.72
C VAL A 272 -20.17 6.97 0.35
N LEU A 273 -18.87 6.99 0.66
CA LEU A 273 -17.99 5.83 0.61
C LEU A 273 -17.63 5.44 2.03
N GLY A 274 -17.81 4.19 2.38
CA GLY A 274 -17.25 3.57 3.58
C GLY A 274 -15.89 2.95 3.27
N SER A 275 -14.97 3.02 4.22
CA SER A 275 -13.66 2.37 4.11
C SER A 275 -13.26 1.72 5.42
N ALA A 276 -12.70 0.51 5.35
CA ALA A 276 -12.25 -0.28 6.47
C ALA A 276 -10.73 -0.46 6.40
N GLY A 277 -10.03 -0.21 7.50
CA GLY A 277 -8.57 -0.15 7.48
C GLY A 277 -7.85 -0.85 8.62
N GLY A 278 -6.55 -1.10 8.40
CA GLY A 278 -5.60 -1.64 9.36
C GLY A 278 -5.32 -0.72 10.55
N ASP A 279 -5.82 0.51 10.53
CA ASP A 279 -5.81 1.43 11.66
C ASP A 279 -6.97 1.17 12.66
N SER A 280 -7.61 0.01 12.57
CA SER A 280 -8.74 -0.40 13.42
C SER A 280 -9.94 0.56 13.33
N SER A 281 -10.12 1.23 12.20
CA SER A 281 -11.21 2.17 12.00
C SER A 281 -11.98 1.93 10.71
N VAL A 282 -13.26 2.31 10.75
CA VAL A 282 -14.08 2.49 9.55
C VAL A 282 -14.32 3.98 9.38
N LYS A 283 -14.05 4.52 8.19
CA LYS A 283 -14.26 5.94 7.90
C LYS A 283 -15.32 6.11 6.82
N LEU A 284 -16.09 7.17 6.97
CA LEU A 284 -17.11 7.58 6.00
C LEU A 284 -16.67 8.86 5.30
N TRP A 285 -16.82 8.88 3.99
CA TRP A 285 -16.37 9.97 3.11
C TRP A 285 -17.50 10.47 2.23
N ASN A 286 -17.67 11.77 2.14
CA ASN A 286 -18.57 12.39 1.18
C ASN A 286 -17.93 12.31 -0.24
N THR A 287 -18.54 11.60 -1.16
CA THR A 287 -17.94 11.37 -2.49
C THR A 287 -17.89 12.62 -3.36
N PRO A 288 -18.86 13.59 -3.28
CA PRO A 288 -18.82 14.82 -4.05
C PRO A 288 -17.63 15.74 -3.75
N ASP A 289 -17.19 15.86 -2.51
CA ASP A 289 -16.11 16.78 -2.10
C ASP A 289 -14.89 16.07 -1.48
N GLY A 290 -15.03 14.80 -1.12
CA GLY A 290 -13.97 13.99 -0.51
C GLY A 290 -13.77 14.26 0.99
N GLN A 291 -14.65 15.03 1.64
CA GLN A 291 -14.55 15.27 3.08
C GLN A 291 -14.85 14.00 3.88
N ARG A 292 -14.12 13.81 4.98
CA ARG A 292 -14.41 12.76 5.93
C ARG A 292 -15.61 13.17 6.79
N LEU A 293 -16.68 12.37 6.73
CA LEU A 293 -17.92 12.60 7.46
C LEU A 293 -17.86 12.05 8.89
N ASP A 294 -17.30 10.85 9.05
CA ASP A 294 -17.19 10.21 10.37
C ASP A 294 -16.04 9.21 10.44
N THR A 295 -15.69 8.80 11.66
CA THR A 295 -14.73 7.73 11.94
C THR A 295 -15.27 6.86 13.05
N PHE A 296 -15.53 5.60 12.74
CA PHE A 296 -15.94 4.59 13.70
C PHE A 296 -14.70 3.82 14.17
N GLY A 297 -14.26 4.10 15.38
CA GLY A 297 -13.12 3.43 16.00
C GLY A 297 -13.59 2.49 17.10
N GLN A 298 -13.10 1.26 17.08
CA GLN A 298 -13.15 0.32 18.21
C GLN A 298 -11.82 -0.44 18.18
N PRO A 299 -10.88 -0.12 19.05
CA PRO A 299 -9.47 -0.48 18.92
C PRO A 299 -9.18 -1.93 19.29
N THR A 300 -9.87 -2.90 18.71
CA THR A 300 -9.70 -4.33 19.01
C THR A 300 -9.12 -5.15 17.86
N GLY A 301 -8.82 -4.52 16.71
CA GLY A 301 -8.22 -5.20 15.55
C GLY A 301 -8.49 -4.49 14.24
N GLU A 302 -7.77 -4.91 13.20
CA GLU A 302 -7.93 -4.40 11.85
C GLU A 302 -9.33 -4.71 11.30
N HIS A 303 -9.91 -3.77 10.56
CA HIS A 303 -11.14 -3.98 9.81
C HIS A 303 -10.80 -4.26 8.34
N PHE A 304 -11.25 -5.41 7.85
CA PHE A 304 -11.01 -5.81 6.47
C PHE A 304 -12.15 -5.45 5.54
N LEU A 305 -13.36 -5.29 6.09
CA LEU A 305 -14.59 -5.20 5.33
C LEU A 305 -15.52 -4.13 5.88
N THR A 306 -16.22 -3.47 4.98
CA THR A 306 -17.35 -2.59 5.32
C THR A 306 -18.43 -2.71 4.26
N ALA A 307 -19.69 -2.53 4.67
CA ALA A 307 -20.84 -2.49 3.79
C ALA A 307 -21.92 -1.57 4.35
N PHE A 308 -22.83 -1.13 3.50
CA PHE A 308 -24.04 -0.43 3.88
C PHE A 308 -25.25 -1.37 3.73
N THR A 309 -26.23 -1.23 4.61
CA THR A 309 -27.53 -1.88 4.38
C THR A 309 -28.24 -1.23 3.20
N PRO A 310 -29.07 -1.98 2.45
CA PRO A 310 -29.77 -1.45 1.26
C PRO A 310 -30.68 -0.25 1.56
N ASP A 311 -31.20 -0.17 2.79
CA ASP A 311 -32.02 0.97 3.27
C ASP A 311 -31.16 2.17 3.71
N SER A 312 -29.84 2.07 3.62
CA SER A 312 -28.88 3.10 4.08
C SER A 312 -28.98 3.48 5.55
N GLN A 313 -29.58 2.63 6.40
CA GLN A 313 -29.69 2.93 7.83
C GLN A 313 -28.48 2.50 8.64
N PHE A 314 -27.72 1.53 8.16
CA PHE A 314 -26.60 0.97 8.91
C PHE A 314 -25.33 0.85 8.07
N VAL A 315 -24.23 0.98 8.79
CA VAL A 315 -22.88 0.62 8.33
C VAL A 315 -22.43 -0.62 9.07
N ILE A 316 -21.93 -1.60 8.36
CA ILE A 316 -21.46 -2.88 8.90
C ILE A 316 -19.97 -2.99 8.66
N ALA A 317 -19.23 -3.54 9.61
CA ALA A 317 -17.84 -3.91 9.43
C ALA A 317 -17.46 -5.20 10.16
N GLY A 318 -16.41 -5.84 9.66
CA GLY A 318 -15.79 -7.04 10.24
C GLY A 318 -14.31 -7.11 9.89
N GLY A 319 -13.57 -7.93 10.61
CA GLY A 319 -12.13 -8.08 10.39
C GLY A 319 -11.44 -9.04 11.35
N ALA A 320 -10.21 -8.69 11.73
CA ALA A 320 -9.30 -9.53 12.52
C ALA A 320 -9.81 -9.88 13.92
N ASP A 321 -10.66 -9.07 14.51
CA ASP A 321 -11.18 -9.31 15.84
C ASP A 321 -12.39 -10.26 15.92
N LYS A 322 -12.76 -10.89 14.76
CA LYS A 322 -13.77 -11.95 14.70
C LYS A 322 -15.20 -11.46 14.99
N GLN A 323 -15.39 -10.15 15.06
CA GLN A 323 -16.65 -9.51 15.41
C GLN A 323 -17.25 -8.78 14.23
N ILE A 324 -18.58 -8.79 14.16
CA ILE A 324 -19.37 -7.93 13.30
C ILE A 324 -19.85 -6.76 14.11
N ARG A 325 -19.66 -5.56 13.60
CA ARG A 325 -20.17 -4.30 14.16
C ARG A 325 -21.19 -3.69 13.24
N LEU A 326 -22.22 -3.13 13.86
CA LEU A 326 -23.31 -2.45 13.20
C LEU A 326 -23.46 -1.07 13.83
N TRP A 327 -23.21 -0.03 13.06
CA TRP A 327 -23.46 1.35 13.44
C TRP A 327 -24.72 1.85 12.77
N ARG A 328 -25.59 2.52 13.54
CA ARG A 328 -26.74 3.22 12.97
C ARG A 328 -26.23 4.52 12.34
N TRP A 329 -26.54 4.72 11.06
CA TRP A 329 -26.15 5.91 10.35
C TRP A 329 -27.23 7.01 10.49
N VAL A 330 -27.15 7.80 11.54
CA VAL A 330 -28.17 8.79 11.95
C VAL A 330 -27.96 10.13 11.24
N SER A 331 -26.72 10.49 11.00
CA SER A 331 -26.39 11.79 10.39
C SER A 331 -25.23 11.69 9.39
N ARG A 332 -25.39 12.45 8.31
CA ARG A 332 -24.34 12.69 7.32
C ARG A 332 -23.55 13.98 7.60
N ASP A 333 -24.10 14.88 8.43
CA ASP A 333 -23.57 16.22 8.64
C ASP A 333 -22.84 16.37 9.98
N LYS A 334 -23.04 15.45 10.90
CA LYS A 334 -22.45 15.49 12.24
C LYS A 334 -21.70 14.20 12.54
N ALA A 335 -20.38 14.32 12.70
CA ALA A 335 -19.53 13.23 13.13
C ALA A 335 -19.77 12.88 14.62
N GLY A 336 -19.48 11.63 14.99
CA GLY A 336 -19.51 11.16 16.38
C GLY A 336 -20.88 10.98 17.00
N ILE A 337 -21.97 11.13 16.23
CA ILE A 337 -23.33 10.89 16.73
C ILE A 337 -23.96 9.61 16.17
N ASN A 338 -23.25 8.89 15.32
CA ASN A 338 -23.68 7.62 14.73
C ASN A 338 -23.36 6.48 15.71
N PRO A 339 -24.36 5.96 16.48
CA PRO A 339 -24.08 5.06 17.58
C PRO A 339 -23.72 3.66 17.08
N LEU A 340 -22.82 2.99 17.81
CA LEU A 340 -22.62 1.56 17.68
C LEU A 340 -23.88 0.86 18.23
N GLU A 341 -24.69 0.31 17.35
CA GLU A 341 -25.96 -0.32 17.69
C GLU A 341 -25.76 -1.76 18.19
N ARG A 342 -24.84 -2.48 17.56
CA ARG A 342 -24.61 -3.88 17.86
C ARG A 342 -23.18 -4.31 17.59
N VAL A 343 -22.66 -5.16 18.48
CA VAL A 343 -21.44 -5.95 18.29
C VAL A 343 -21.79 -7.40 18.49
N ARG A 344 -21.31 -8.26 17.60
CA ARG A 344 -21.52 -9.71 17.70
C ARG A 344 -20.26 -10.46 17.38
N PHE A 345 -19.81 -11.32 18.28
CA PHE A 345 -18.80 -12.33 17.98
C PHE A 345 -19.39 -13.32 16.99
N ALA A 346 -18.82 -13.37 15.79
CA ALA A 346 -19.38 -14.11 14.69
C ALA A 346 -18.60 -15.38 14.37
N HIS A 347 -17.29 -15.36 14.49
CA HIS A 347 -16.40 -16.42 14.04
C HIS A 347 -15.27 -16.70 15.04
N GLU A 348 -14.65 -17.89 14.92
CA GLU A 348 -13.51 -18.29 15.74
C GLU A 348 -12.16 -17.78 15.20
N ASP A 349 -12.16 -17.19 13.97
CA ASP A 349 -11.00 -16.58 13.33
C ASP A 349 -11.42 -15.34 12.53
N GLU A 350 -10.48 -14.66 11.90
CA GLU A 350 -10.67 -13.42 11.14
C GLU A 350 -11.81 -13.53 10.13
N ILE A 351 -12.65 -12.48 10.05
CA ILE A 351 -13.70 -12.37 9.03
C ILE A 351 -13.06 -11.82 7.76
N THR A 352 -13.07 -12.62 6.71
CA THR A 352 -12.38 -12.34 5.45
C THR A 352 -13.30 -11.80 4.36
N ASP A 353 -14.61 -12.03 4.47
CA ASP A 353 -15.59 -11.48 3.52
C ASP A 353 -16.97 -11.37 4.14
N LEU A 354 -17.81 -10.46 3.62
CA LEU A 354 -19.19 -10.30 3.99
C LEU A 354 -20.05 -9.87 2.80
N ALA A 355 -21.29 -10.32 2.79
CA ALA A 355 -22.28 -9.94 1.80
C ALA A 355 -23.66 -9.78 2.44
N ILE A 356 -24.38 -8.75 2.03
CA ILE A 356 -25.76 -8.49 2.46
C ILE A 356 -26.69 -8.82 1.29
N ASP A 357 -27.78 -9.50 1.58
CA ASP A 357 -28.80 -9.77 0.57
C ASP A 357 -29.52 -8.48 0.14
N PRO A 358 -30.11 -8.43 -1.07
CA PRO A 358 -30.78 -7.23 -1.58
C PRO A 358 -31.95 -6.74 -0.71
N SER A 359 -32.56 -7.61 0.10
CA SER A 359 -33.61 -7.22 1.05
C SER A 359 -33.09 -6.61 2.34
N GLY A 360 -31.77 -6.74 2.63
CA GLY A 360 -31.18 -6.29 3.89
C GLY A 360 -31.51 -7.14 5.11
N THR A 361 -32.10 -8.32 4.90
CA THR A 361 -32.56 -9.20 6.00
C THR A 361 -31.57 -10.27 6.38
N ARG A 362 -30.60 -10.58 5.50
CA ARG A 362 -29.58 -11.59 5.73
C ARG A 362 -28.18 -11.03 5.47
N LEU A 363 -27.29 -11.40 6.36
CA LEU A 363 -25.85 -11.12 6.26
C LEU A 363 -25.10 -12.43 6.22
N ALA A 364 -24.39 -12.68 5.15
CA ALA A 364 -23.44 -13.79 5.05
C ALA A 364 -22.04 -13.30 5.41
N THR A 365 -21.29 -14.09 6.17
CA THR A 365 -19.88 -13.81 6.51
C THR A 365 -19.03 -15.04 6.30
N ALA A 366 -17.85 -14.86 5.72
CA ALA A 366 -16.82 -15.89 5.56
C ALA A 366 -15.64 -15.60 6.48
N SER A 367 -14.98 -16.67 6.96
CA SER A 367 -13.88 -16.54 7.92
C SER A 367 -12.73 -17.50 7.63
N ALA A 368 -11.55 -17.14 8.13
CA ALA A 368 -10.38 -17.99 8.18
C ALA A 368 -10.59 -19.24 9.06
N ASP A 369 -11.64 -19.28 9.90
CA ASP A 369 -12.09 -20.48 10.62
C ASP A 369 -12.69 -21.56 9.70
N ARG A 370 -12.70 -21.31 8.38
CA ARG A 370 -13.21 -22.20 7.32
C ARG A 370 -14.72 -22.37 7.33
N THR A 371 -15.44 -21.46 7.94
CA THR A 371 -16.91 -21.46 7.96
C THR A 371 -17.49 -20.25 7.25
N VAL A 372 -18.71 -20.41 6.77
CA VAL A 372 -19.60 -19.34 6.33
C VAL A 372 -20.84 -19.37 7.25
N LYS A 373 -21.22 -18.21 7.76
CA LYS A 373 -22.42 -18.06 8.59
C LYS A 373 -23.38 -17.08 7.95
N VAL A 374 -24.69 -17.30 8.14
CA VAL A 374 -25.76 -16.45 7.63
C VAL A 374 -26.71 -16.07 8.79
#